data_dcde6ade502ff82eec925c5ebea913d8
#
_entry.id   dcde6ade502ff82eec925c5ebea913d8
#
_cell.length_a   1.000
_cell.length_b   1.000
_cell.length_c   1.000
_cell.angle_alpha   90.00
_cell.angle_beta   90.00
_cell.angle_gamma   90.00
#
_symmetry.space_group_name_H-M   'P 1'
#
loop_
_entity.id
_entity.type
_entity.pdbx_description
1 polymer ?
#
loop_
_entity_poly.entity_id
_entity_poly.type
_entity_poly.pdbx_seq_one_letter_code
_entity_poly.pdbx_strand_id
1 'polypeptide(L)'
;DNRQRPIEKSGEASAMSTESASGAAEQGITWHFFDRGVVIDIQGAYLGTPDDDDTCEKPWDEFLGMWRAYRPQRPFDSVVITIPAALLLDDSTDGRLELSKRAKLAHRRLWLAQNRFAMRFAVYVLVTGAEQLQGFSAFARALPEPVRASMLGWSSPYDLATTYQSAWVDEAVGTVVRS
;
A
#
# COMPACT_ATOMS: atom_id res chain seq x y z
N ASP A 1 47.35 -44.13 1.46
CA ASP A 1 47.74 -42.70 1.49
C ASP A 1 46.61 -41.86 0.95
N ASN A 2 45.69 -41.54 1.84
CA ASN A 2 44.41 -40.94 1.53
C ASN A 2 44.46 -39.49 2.03
N ARG A 3 44.80 -38.55 1.14
CA ARG A 3 44.77 -37.11 1.48
C ARG A 3 43.42 -36.50 1.13
N GLN A 4 42.59 -36.37 2.15
CA GLN A 4 41.38 -35.57 2.14
C GLN A 4 41.76 -34.08 1.93
N ARG A 5 41.18 -33.44 0.91
CA ARG A 5 41.21 -31.98 0.72
C ARG A 5 39.98 -31.38 1.41
N PRO A 6 40.12 -30.25 2.12
CA PRO A 6 38.97 -29.56 2.72
C PRO A 6 38.17 -28.86 1.62
N ILE A 7 36.85 -28.96 1.73
CA ILE A 7 35.89 -28.24 0.90
C ILE A 7 35.75 -26.84 1.53
N GLU A 8 36.31 -25.83 0.90
CA GLU A 8 35.99 -24.43 1.20
C GLU A 8 34.56 -24.13 0.75
N LYS A 9 33.69 -23.86 1.70
CA LYS A 9 32.39 -23.27 1.47
C LYS A 9 32.55 -21.75 1.42
N SER A 10 32.81 -21.20 0.26
CA SER A 10 32.59 -19.79 -0.03
C SER A 10 31.12 -19.63 -0.43
N GLY A 11 30.29 -19.27 0.54
CA GLY A 11 28.93 -18.80 0.30
C GLY A 11 28.97 -17.35 -0.15
N GLU A 12 29.16 -17.12 -1.43
CA GLU A 12 28.84 -15.82 -2.02
C GLU A 12 27.33 -15.72 -2.18
N ALA A 13 26.71 -14.93 -1.31
CA ALA A 13 25.37 -14.45 -1.52
C ALA A 13 25.37 -13.58 -2.78
N SER A 14 24.91 -14.16 -3.88
CA SER A 14 24.65 -13.45 -5.13
C SER A 14 23.50 -12.48 -4.87
N ALA A 15 23.85 -11.22 -4.62
CA ALA A 15 22.92 -10.11 -4.73
C ALA A 15 22.50 -10.04 -6.20
N MET A 16 21.32 -10.55 -6.50
CA MET A 16 20.67 -10.30 -7.76
C MET A 16 20.38 -8.81 -7.84
N SER A 17 21.25 -8.11 -8.55
CA SER A 17 21.04 -6.73 -8.97
C SER A 17 19.75 -6.68 -9.76
N THR A 18 18.76 -6.02 -9.22
CA THR A 18 17.57 -5.57 -9.94
C THR A 18 18.04 -4.56 -10.97
N GLU A 19 18.29 -5.01 -12.19
CA GLU A 19 18.38 -4.13 -13.34
C GLU A 19 17.03 -3.43 -13.47
N SER A 20 17.02 -2.16 -13.08
CA SER A 20 15.96 -1.23 -13.43
C SER A 20 15.93 -1.12 -14.95
N ALA A 21 15.00 -1.81 -15.58
CA ALA A 21 14.63 -1.55 -16.94
C ALA A 21 13.99 -0.15 -16.99
N SER A 22 14.84 0.86 -17.20
CA SER A 22 14.44 2.20 -17.61
C SER A 22 13.98 2.11 -19.07
N GLY A 23 12.69 1.81 -19.23
CA GLY A 23 12.02 1.83 -20.51
C GLY A 23 10.61 2.30 -20.28
N ALA A 24 10.31 3.50 -20.77
CA ALA A 24 8.98 4.09 -21.01
C ALA A 24 7.97 3.90 -19.86
N ALA A 25 7.52 5.00 -19.30
CA ALA A 25 6.38 5.07 -18.38
C ALA A 25 5.10 4.56 -19.08
N GLU A 26 5.05 3.27 -19.39
CA GLU A 26 3.89 2.57 -19.90
C GLU A 26 3.07 2.06 -18.73
N GLN A 27 2.00 2.85 -18.47
CA GLN A 27 0.75 2.38 -17.91
C GLN A 27 0.80 1.59 -16.61
N GLY A 28 1.02 2.29 -15.52
CA GLY A 28 0.20 2.24 -14.32
C GLY A 28 0.27 1.03 -13.41
N ILE A 29 0.86 -0.10 -13.77
CA ILE A 29 0.87 -1.30 -12.94
C ILE A 29 2.28 -1.91 -12.90
N THR A 30 2.84 -2.02 -11.68
CA THR A 30 4.14 -2.65 -11.45
C THR A 30 3.99 -3.84 -10.51
N TRP A 31 4.67 -4.93 -10.82
CA TRP A 31 4.65 -6.16 -10.03
C TRP A 31 5.94 -6.31 -9.25
N HIS A 32 5.81 -6.50 -7.94
CA HIS A 32 6.94 -6.77 -7.06
C HIS A 32 6.78 -8.18 -6.47
N PHE A 33 7.76 -9.03 -6.73
CA PHE A 33 7.76 -10.42 -6.27
C PHE A 33 8.67 -10.56 -5.05
N PHE A 34 8.13 -11.12 -3.98
CA PHE A 34 8.82 -11.40 -2.73
C PHE A 34 8.67 -12.88 -2.39
N ASP A 35 9.51 -13.41 -1.52
CA ASP A 35 9.46 -14.81 -1.08
C ASP A 35 8.09 -15.22 -0.51
N ARG A 36 7.37 -14.29 0.10
CA ARG A 36 6.10 -14.56 0.79
C ARG A 36 4.88 -13.95 0.12
N GLY A 37 5.03 -13.30 -1.00
CA GLY A 37 3.90 -12.66 -1.65
C GLY A 37 4.26 -11.82 -2.84
N VAL A 38 3.23 -11.31 -3.49
CA VAL A 38 3.33 -10.41 -4.62
C VAL A 38 2.63 -9.11 -4.25
N VAL A 39 3.31 -8.00 -4.46
CA VAL A 39 2.72 -6.66 -4.34
C VAL A 39 2.53 -6.11 -5.75
N ILE A 40 1.35 -5.59 -6.00
CA ILE A 40 1.01 -4.96 -7.27
C ILE A 40 0.80 -3.49 -6.97
N ASP A 41 1.71 -2.70 -7.49
CA ASP A 41 1.63 -1.25 -7.40
C ASP A 41 0.80 -0.71 -8.58
N ILE A 42 -0.27 -0.01 -8.25
CA ILE A 42 -1.20 0.57 -9.21
C ILE A 42 -1.12 2.08 -9.06
N GLN A 43 -0.63 2.76 -10.08
CA GLN A 43 -0.54 4.22 -10.08
C GLN A 43 -1.93 4.85 -9.96
N GLY A 44 -2.00 5.98 -9.23
CA GLY A 44 -3.25 6.69 -9.00
C GLY A 44 -4.02 7.07 -10.27
N ALA A 45 -3.30 7.38 -11.34
CA ALA A 45 -3.91 7.66 -12.64
C ALA A 45 -4.73 6.49 -13.21
N TYR A 46 -4.38 5.25 -12.87
CA TYR A 46 -5.14 4.06 -13.28
C TYR A 46 -6.50 3.94 -12.58
N LEU A 47 -6.60 4.53 -11.41
CA LEU A 47 -7.87 4.60 -10.68
C LEU A 47 -8.83 5.63 -11.26
N GLY A 48 -8.37 6.48 -12.17
CA GLY A 48 -9.09 7.62 -12.73
C GLY A 48 -8.81 8.92 -11.97
N THR A 49 -9.31 10.02 -12.49
CA THR A 49 -9.24 11.31 -11.78
C THR A 49 -10.51 11.54 -10.97
N PRO A 50 -10.45 12.31 -9.88
CA PRO A 50 -11.63 12.58 -9.05
C PRO A 50 -12.76 13.31 -9.78
N ASP A 51 -12.45 14.02 -10.85
CA ASP A 51 -13.40 14.79 -11.65
C ASP A 51 -13.90 14.03 -12.88
N ASP A 52 -13.39 12.80 -13.11
CA ASP A 52 -13.86 11.97 -14.21
C ASP A 52 -15.26 11.41 -13.89
N ASP A 53 -16.15 11.61 -14.83
CA ASP A 53 -17.47 10.98 -14.86
C ASP A 53 -17.34 9.45 -14.97
N ASP A 54 -18.44 8.72 -14.85
CA ASP A 54 -18.53 7.24 -14.85
C ASP A 54 -17.74 6.53 -15.97
N THR A 55 -17.26 7.27 -16.98
CA THR A 55 -16.49 6.73 -18.11
C THR A 55 -15.12 6.18 -17.73
N CYS A 56 -14.52 6.62 -16.62
CA CYS A 56 -13.23 6.13 -16.14
C CYS A 56 -13.29 4.88 -15.27
N GLU A 57 -14.44 4.26 -15.14
CA GLU A 57 -14.56 2.98 -14.41
C GLU A 57 -14.06 1.78 -15.23
N LYS A 58 -14.05 1.88 -16.55
CA LYS A 58 -13.70 0.77 -17.44
C LYS A 58 -12.33 0.15 -17.16
N PRO A 59 -11.22 0.91 -17.05
CA PRO A 59 -9.91 0.31 -16.80
C PRO A 59 -9.87 -0.42 -15.45
N TRP A 60 -10.54 0.14 -14.43
CA TRP A 60 -10.63 -0.51 -13.12
C TRP A 60 -11.48 -1.78 -13.17
N ASP A 61 -12.62 -1.75 -13.86
CA ASP A 61 -13.50 -2.93 -13.98
C ASP A 61 -12.84 -4.04 -14.82
N GLU A 62 -12.14 -3.70 -15.88
CA GLU A 62 -11.35 -4.64 -16.68
C GLU A 62 -10.23 -5.29 -15.84
N PHE A 63 -9.52 -4.50 -15.04
CA PHE A 63 -8.52 -4.99 -14.11
C PHE A 63 -9.13 -5.96 -13.09
N LEU A 64 -10.25 -5.63 -12.46
CA LEU A 64 -10.95 -6.52 -11.55
C LEU A 64 -11.46 -7.79 -12.27
N GLY A 65 -11.92 -7.66 -13.52
CA GLY A 65 -12.34 -8.78 -14.36
C GLY A 65 -11.21 -9.77 -14.63
N MET A 66 -10.04 -9.27 -14.95
CA MET A 66 -8.84 -10.07 -15.12
C MET A 66 -8.51 -10.85 -13.83
N TRP A 67 -8.50 -10.21 -12.68
CA TRP A 67 -8.23 -10.87 -11.40
C TRP A 67 -9.22 -11.97 -11.08
N ARG A 68 -10.50 -11.73 -11.35
CA ARG A 68 -11.53 -12.75 -11.17
C ARG A 68 -11.30 -13.97 -12.06
N ALA A 69 -10.80 -13.77 -13.27
CA ALA A 69 -10.51 -14.86 -14.18
C ALA A 69 -9.31 -15.72 -13.72
N TYR A 70 -8.25 -15.08 -13.23
CA TYR A 70 -7.01 -15.77 -12.85
C TYR A 70 -7.02 -16.30 -11.42
N ARG A 71 -7.68 -15.63 -10.47
CA ARG A 71 -7.77 -16.01 -9.05
C ARG A 71 -9.21 -15.90 -8.53
N PRO A 72 -10.13 -16.76 -8.98
CA PRO A 72 -11.57 -16.59 -8.74
C PRO A 72 -11.97 -16.68 -7.26
N GLN A 73 -11.26 -17.46 -6.45
CA GLN A 73 -11.60 -17.66 -5.04
C GLN A 73 -11.05 -16.55 -4.12
N ARG A 74 -9.85 -16.08 -4.40
CA ARG A 74 -9.19 -15.03 -3.59
C ARG A 74 -8.30 -14.16 -4.48
N PRO A 75 -8.89 -13.17 -5.14
CA PRO A 75 -8.17 -12.32 -6.09
C PRO A 75 -6.95 -11.62 -5.46
N PHE A 76 -7.11 -11.11 -4.24
CA PHE A 76 -6.05 -10.50 -3.43
C PHE A 76 -6.34 -10.68 -1.94
N ASP A 77 -5.34 -10.51 -1.10
CA ASP A 77 -5.44 -10.68 0.34
C ASP A 77 -5.83 -9.38 1.03
N SER A 78 -5.30 -8.26 0.55
CA SER A 78 -5.51 -6.93 1.10
C SER A 78 -5.26 -5.85 0.06
N VAL A 79 -5.71 -4.64 0.34
CA VAL A 79 -5.42 -3.43 -0.43
C VAL A 79 -4.67 -2.45 0.45
N VAL A 80 -3.61 -1.85 -0.08
CA VAL A 80 -2.88 -0.77 0.58
C VAL A 80 -3.15 0.52 -0.18
N ILE A 81 -3.66 1.53 0.50
CA ILE A 81 -3.83 2.89 -0.04
C ILE A 81 -2.68 3.74 0.48
N THR A 82 -1.91 4.30 -0.42
CA THR A 82 -0.83 5.22 -0.08
C THR A 82 -1.32 6.67 -0.15
N ILE A 83 -1.03 7.45 0.90
CA ILE A 83 -1.37 8.87 0.96
C ILE A 83 -0.11 9.66 1.25
N PRO A 84 0.31 10.59 0.37
CA PRO A 84 1.44 11.46 0.67
C PRO A 84 1.17 12.34 1.89
N ALA A 85 2.13 12.41 2.82
CA ALA A 85 2.03 13.25 4.01
C ALA A 85 1.80 14.73 3.66
N ALA A 86 2.40 15.20 2.59
CA ALA A 86 2.21 16.55 2.08
C ALA A 86 0.72 16.88 1.78
N LEU A 87 -0.02 15.91 1.23
CA LEU A 87 -1.45 16.08 0.95
C LEU A 87 -2.29 16.13 2.23
N LEU A 88 -1.91 15.35 3.25
CA LEU A 88 -2.62 15.34 4.54
C LEU A 88 -2.41 16.62 5.33
N LEU A 89 -1.27 17.30 5.13
CA LEU A 89 -0.91 18.51 5.84
C LEU A 89 -1.26 19.79 5.07
N ASP A 90 -1.78 19.65 3.87
CA ASP A 90 -2.24 20.82 3.11
C ASP A 90 -3.60 21.32 3.66
N ASP A 91 -3.51 22.30 4.56
CA ASP A 91 -4.68 22.91 5.19
C ASP A 91 -5.40 23.94 4.31
N SER A 92 -4.92 24.16 3.10
CA SER A 92 -5.61 25.02 2.14
C SER A 92 -7.00 24.46 1.79
N THR A 93 -7.89 25.35 1.36
CA THR A 93 -9.23 24.93 0.89
C THR A 93 -9.13 23.95 -0.28
N ASP A 94 -8.20 24.20 -1.19
CA ASP A 94 -7.97 23.36 -2.36
C ASP A 94 -7.37 22.00 -1.98
N GLY A 95 -6.41 21.95 -1.05
CA GLY A 95 -5.82 20.72 -0.55
C GLY A 95 -6.85 19.83 0.15
N ARG A 96 -7.70 20.40 0.99
CA ARG A 96 -8.79 19.66 1.65
C ARG A 96 -9.84 19.16 0.65
N LEU A 97 -10.16 19.94 -0.36
CA LEU A 97 -11.07 19.53 -1.43
C LEU A 97 -10.49 18.38 -2.23
N GLU A 98 -9.22 18.47 -2.62
CA GLU A 98 -8.50 17.43 -3.36
C GLU A 98 -8.43 16.13 -2.54
N LEU A 99 -8.07 16.20 -1.26
CA LEU A 99 -8.06 15.03 -0.38
C LEU A 99 -9.44 14.37 -0.29
N SER A 100 -10.51 15.17 -0.14
CA SER A 100 -11.88 14.68 -0.10
C SER A 100 -12.29 13.98 -1.40
N LYS A 101 -11.95 14.55 -2.55
CA LYS A 101 -12.22 13.96 -3.87
C LYS A 101 -11.50 12.62 -4.03
N ARG A 102 -10.21 12.56 -3.68
CA ARG A 102 -9.42 11.31 -3.75
C ARG A 102 -9.95 10.24 -2.79
N ALA A 103 -10.36 10.62 -1.59
CA ALA A 103 -10.97 9.70 -0.63
C ALA A 103 -12.28 9.09 -1.17
N LYS A 104 -13.14 9.91 -1.78
CA LYS A 104 -14.37 9.43 -2.42
C LYS A 104 -14.09 8.47 -3.58
N LEU A 105 -13.12 8.81 -4.43
CA LEU A 105 -12.70 7.93 -5.53
C LEU A 105 -12.19 6.59 -5.00
N ALA A 106 -11.28 6.59 -4.03
CA ALA A 106 -10.76 5.37 -3.41
C ALA A 106 -11.89 4.52 -2.80
N HIS A 107 -12.81 5.14 -2.05
CA HIS A 107 -13.97 4.46 -1.49
C HIS A 107 -14.81 3.79 -2.59
N ARG A 108 -15.12 4.50 -3.68
CA ARG A 108 -15.89 3.96 -4.81
C ARG A 108 -15.18 2.75 -5.44
N ARG A 109 -13.86 2.84 -5.66
CA ARG A 109 -13.07 1.73 -6.23
C ARG A 109 -13.02 0.51 -5.31
N LEU A 110 -12.86 0.71 -4.02
CA LEU A 110 -12.93 -0.37 -3.03
C LEU A 110 -14.31 -1.02 -2.99
N TRP A 111 -15.36 -0.22 -3.03
CA TRP A 111 -16.73 -0.71 -3.04
C TRP A 111 -17.02 -1.56 -4.29
N LEU A 112 -16.58 -1.11 -5.48
CA LEU A 112 -16.68 -1.89 -6.72
C LEU A 112 -15.94 -3.22 -6.61
N ALA A 113 -14.72 -3.23 -6.05
CA ALA A 113 -13.95 -4.44 -5.83
C ALA A 113 -14.66 -5.42 -4.88
N GLN A 114 -15.20 -4.93 -3.76
CA GLN A 114 -15.94 -5.76 -2.81
C GLN A 114 -17.18 -6.39 -3.45
N ASN A 115 -17.93 -5.62 -4.23
CA ASN A 115 -19.11 -6.13 -4.91
C ASN A 115 -18.76 -7.11 -6.03
N ARG A 116 -17.72 -6.81 -6.82
CA ARG A 116 -17.28 -7.66 -7.93
C ARG A 116 -16.85 -9.04 -7.47
N PHE A 117 -16.16 -9.11 -6.35
CA PHE A 117 -15.64 -10.35 -5.78
C PHE A 117 -16.56 -10.97 -4.73
N ALA A 118 -17.58 -10.27 -4.28
CA ALA A 118 -18.45 -10.68 -3.17
C ALA A 118 -17.66 -11.08 -1.91
N MET A 119 -16.54 -10.37 -1.64
CA MET A 119 -15.65 -10.66 -0.52
C MET A 119 -15.28 -9.39 0.25
N ARG A 120 -14.98 -9.56 1.52
CA ARG A 120 -14.35 -8.53 2.35
C ARG A 120 -12.85 -8.77 2.41
N PHE A 121 -12.07 -7.71 2.41
CA PHE A 121 -10.62 -7.73 2.49
C PHE A 121 -10.12 -6.62 3.41
N ALA A 122 -8.94 -6.81 3.96
CA ALA A 122 -8.30 -5.78 4.78
C ALA A 122 -7.88 -4.60 3.90
N VAL A 123 -8.09 -3.38 4.41
CA VAL A 123 -7.60 -2.15 3.78
C VAL A 123 -6.63 -1.48 4.75
N TYR A 124 -5.42 -1.25 4.28
CA TYR A 124 -4.40 -0.53 5.02
C TYR A 124 -4.23 0.86 4.40
N VAL A 125 -4.11 1.86 5.25
CA VAL A 125 -3.77 3.22 4.84
C VAL A 125 -2.33 3.49 5.26
N LEU A 126 -1.47 3.78 4.30
CA LEU A 126 -0.06 4.03 4.53
C LEU A 126 0.27 5.49 4.18
N VAL A 127 0.71 6.24 5.17
CA VAL A 127 1.21 7.61 4.95
C VAL A 127 2.64 7.54 4.45
N THR A 128 2.89 8.08 3.26
CA THR A 128 4.20 8.09 2.60
C THR A 128 4.81 9.48 2.60
N GLY A 129 6.14 9.57 2.38
CA GLY A 129 6.82 10.86 2.30
C GLY A 129 6.96 11.57 3.65
N ALA A 130 6.82 10.85 4.77
CA ALA A 130 6.95 11.43 6.10
C ALA A 130 8.36 12.01 6.37
N GLU A 131 9.38 11.50 5.68
CA GLU A 131 10.75 12.03 5.73
C GLU A 131 10.86 13.47 5.20
N GLN A 132 9.90 13.93 4.42
CA GLN A 132 9.81 15.30 3.93
C GLN A 132 9.27 16.26 4.99
N LEU A 133 8.69 15.74 6.07
CA LEU A 133 8.21 16.55 7.18
C LEU A 133 9.37 17.06 8.02
N GLN A 134 9.30 18.33 8.36
CA GLN A 134 10.34 18.95 9.20
C GLN A 134 10.44 18.22 10.54
N GLY A 135 11.64 17.73 10.86
CA GLY A 135 11.92 17.06 12.12
C GLY A 135 11.62 15.56 12.14
N PHE A 136 10.83 15.01 11.22
CA PHE A 136 10.49 13.58 11.23
C PHE A 136 11.71 12.69 11.12
N SER A 137 12.67 12.98 10.24
CA SER A 137 13.90 12.22 10.12
C SER A 137 14.76 12.24 11.38
N ALA A 138 14.78 13.37 12.10
CA ALA A 138 15.48 13.46 13.38
C ALA A 138 14.76 12.65 14.47
N PHE A 139 13.45 12.76 14.55
CA PHE A 139 12.61 11.95 15.43
C PHE A 139 12.82 10.46 15.17
N ALA A 140 12.71 10.01 13.92
CA ALA A 140 12.85 8.60 13.58
C ALA A 140 14.24 8.03 13.92
N ARG A 141 15.31 8.84 13.79
CA ARG A 141 16.66 8.45 14.20
C ARG A 141 16.84 8.38 15.73
N ALA A 142 16.10 9.18 16.47
CA ALA A 142 16.15 9.20 17.93
C ALA A 142 15.42 8.01 18.57
N LEU A 143 14.53 7.33 17.82
CA LEU A 143 13.85 6.15 18.32
C LEU A 143 14.81 4.98 18.55
N PRO A 144 14.65 4.21 19.63
CA PRO A 144 15.35 2.94 19.82
C PRO A 144 15.15 2.00 18.62
N GLU A 145 16.20 1.23 18.29
CA GLU A 145 16.16 0.34 17.13
C GLU A 145 14.95 -0.62 17.11
N PRO A 146 14.54 -1.26 18.22
CA PRO A 146 13.37 -2.12 18.23
C PRO A 146 12.08 -1.38 17.87
N VAL A 147 11.93 -0.12 18.30
CA VAL A 147 10.76 0.72 18.00
C VAL A 147 10.80 1.14 16.53
N ARG A 148 11.97 1.54 16.05
CA ARG A 148 12.17 1.93 14.65
C ARG A 148 11.95 0.78 13.67
N ALA A 149 12.26 -0.45 14.07
CA ALA A 149 12.00 -1.66 13.29
C ALA A 149 10.54 -2.15 13.39
N SER A 150 9.75 -1.59 14.30
CA SER A 150 8.34 -1.90 14.43
C SER A 150 7.48 -1.00 13.54
N MET A 151 6.21 -1.38 13.37
CA MET A 151 5.25 -0.57 12.64
C MET A 151 4.83 0.64 13.49
N LEU A 152 5.06 1.84 12.98
CA LEU A 152 4.48 3.05 13.56
C LEU A 152 3.05 3.21 13.01
N GLY A 153 2.07 2.95 13.83
CA GLY A 153 0.68 3.03 13.40
C GLY A 153 -0.27 2.27 14.32
N TRP A 154 -1.47 2.10 13.83
CA TRP A 154 -2.54 1.38 14.52
C TRP A 154 -3.10 0.28 13.61
N SER A 155 -3.36 -0.88 14.18
CA SER A 155 -4.10 -1.96 13.53
C SER A 155 -5.42 -2.17 14.24
N SER A 156 -6.49 -2.23 13.47
CA SER A 156 -7.82 -2.53 13.99
C SER A 156 -7.84 -3.90 14.70
N PRO A 157 -8.31 -3.98 15.96
CA PRO A 157 -8.49 -5.24 16.65
C PRO A 157 -9.75 -6.01 16.19
N TYR A 158 -10.55 -5.39 15.33
CA TYR A 158 -11.82 -5.93 14.88
C TYR A 158 -11.64 -6.82 13.64
N ASP A 159 -12.48 -7.83 13.52
CA ASP A 159 -12.46 -8.70 12.36
C ASP A 159 -13.13 -8.03 11.13
N LEU A 160 -12.96 -8.65 9.95
CA LEU A 160 -13.51 -8.13 8.69
C LEU A 160 -15.05 -8.18 8.63
N ALA A 161 -15.72 -8.89 9.54
CA ALA A 161 -17.18 -8.96 9.61
C ALA A 161 -17.76 -7.78 10.39
N THR A 162 -16.96 -7.15 11.25
CA THR A 162 -17.39 -6.02 12.07
C THR A 162 -17.68 -4.80 11.19
N THR A 163 -18.84 -4.19 11.40
CA THR A 163 -19.22 -2.97 10.67
C THR A 163 -18.34 -1.81 11.11
N TYR A 164 -17.79 -1.08 10.15
CA TYR A 164 -16.98 0.09 10.39
C TYR A 164 -17.73 1.15 11.22
N GLN A 165 -17.02 1.77 12.15
CA GLN A 165 -17.48 2.89 12.96
C GLN A 165 -16.47 4.04 12.88
N SER A 166 -16.97 5.28 12.77
CA SER A 166 -16.11 6.46 12.68
C SER A 166 -15.21 6.64 13.92
N ALA A 167 -15.65 6.19 15.07
CA ALA A 167 -14.87 6.19 16.32
C ALA A 167 -13.53 5.45 16.21
N TRP A 168 -13.38 4.52 15.28
CA TRP A 168 -12.11 3.81 15.06
C TRP A 168 -10.99 4.75 14.57
N VAL A 169 -11.35 5.83 13.87
CA VAL A 169 -10.37 6.83 13.44
C VAL A 169 -9.82 7.57 14.66
N ASP A 170 -10.70 7.96 15.60
CA ASP A 170 -10.29 8.64 16.83
C ASP A 170 -9.44 7.71 17.72
N GLU A 171 -9.80 6.43 17.80
CA GLU A 171 -9.00 5.41 18.48
C GLU A 171 -7.61 5.25 17.87
N ALA A 172 -7.55 5.15 16.53
CA ALA A 172 -6.29 5.02 15.80
C ALA A 172 -5.37 6.22 16.05
N VAL A 173 -5.88 7.44 15.86
CA VAL A 173 -5.14 8.68 16.11
C VAL A 173 -4.69 8.77 17.57
N GLY A 174 -5.60 8.51 18.52
CA GLY A 174 -5.29 8.53 19.94
C GLY A 174 -4.23 7.50 20.36
N THR A 175 -4.14 6.37 19.65
CA THR A 175 -3.12 5.35 19.91
C THR A 175 -1.76 5.80 19.38
N VAL A 176 -1.71 6.30 18.14
CA VAL A 176 -0.46 6.78 17.53
C VAL A 176 0.12 7.99 18.29
N VAL A 177 -0.73 8.89 18.79
CA VAL A 177 -0.27 10.07 19.56
C VAL A 177 0.31 9.69 20.93
N ARG A 178 -0.13 8.56 21.51
CA ARG A 178 0.33 8.09 22.82
C ARG A 178 1.53 7.14 22.78
N SER A 179 1.84 6.60 21.60
CA SER A 179 2.99 5.69 21.42
C SER A 179 4.30 6.44 21.23
#